data_a44bf77fbfc7ba2e84375a2401189775
#
_entry.id   a44bf77fbfc7ba2e84375a2401189775
#
_cell.length_a   1.000
_cell.length_b   1.000
_cell.length_c   1.000
_cell.angle_alpha   90.00
_cell.angle_beta   90.00
_cell.angle_gamma   90.00
#
_symmetry.space_group_name_H-M   'P 1'
#
loop_
_entity.id
_entity.type
_entity.pdbx_description
1 polymer ?
#
loop_
_entity_poly.entity_id
_entity_poly.type
_entity_poly.pdbx_seq_one_letter_code
_entity_poly.pdbx_strand_id
1 'polypeptide(L)'
;MPLLEPLNQLKIPIVGSPLFIISNPDLVLAQCLNGIVGSFPALNAREEEGEPNMLEIWLKKITEGLDKYNQKNPDNPAAPFAVNHIVHRSNVRLEKDIDICAKWNVPIWITSLGARPEVNDCLLYTSPSPRDRIA
;
A
#
# COMPACT_ATOMS: atom_id res chain seq x y z
N MET A 1 -0.47 13.94 18.87
CA MET A 1 0.43 12.85 18.45
C MET A 1 0.75 13.01 16.97
N PRO A 2 2.01 13.10 16.60
CA PRO A 2 2.33 13.26 15.18
C PRO A 2 1.91 12.03 14.39
N LEU A 3 1.28 12.26 13.27
CA LEU A 3 0.96 11.20 12.34
C LEU A 3 2.25 10.67 11.67
N LEU A 4 2.16 9.49 11.09
CA LEU A 4 3.24 8.97 10.26
C LEU A 4 3.51 9.93 9.09
N GLU A 5 4.77 10.02 8.67
CA GLU A 5 5.18 10.96 7.63
C GLU A 5 4.27 10.96 6.40
N PRO A 6 3.90 9.81 5.81
CA PRO A 6 2.98 9.81 4.67
C PRO A 6 1.58 10.35 5.00
N LEU A 7 1.17 10.31 6.27
CA LEU A 7 -0.17 10.75 6.69
C LEU A 7 -0.19 12.22 7.11
N ASN A 8 0.95 12.80 7.45
CA ASN A 8 1.05 14.21 7.87
C ASN A 8 0.69 15.19 6.75
N GLN A 9 0.85 14.78 5.51
CA GLN A 9 0.65 15.65 4.34
C GLN A 9 -0.73 15.48 3.71
N LEU A 10 -1.60 14.69 4.33
CA LEU A 10 -2.95 14.48 3.82
C LEU A 10 -3.82 15.73 4.05
N LYS A 11 -4.50 16.17 3.01
CA LYS A 11 -5.51 17.22 3.12
C LYS A 11 -6.74 16.74 3.87
N ILE A 12 -7.09 15.48 3.69
CA ILE A 12 -8.23 14.82 4.32
C ILE A 12 -7.72 13.55 4.97
N PRO A 13 -7.90 13.36 6.29
CA PRO A 13 -7.40 12.18 7.01
C PRO A 13 -8.31 10.96 6.78
N ILE A 14 -8.47 10.56 5.53
CA ILE A 14 -9.33 9.45 5.13
C ILE A 14 -8.51 8.40 4.40
N VAL A 15 -8.71 7.14 4.78
CA VAL A 15 -8.15 5.98 4.09
C VAL A 15 -9.30 5.21 3.45
N GLY A 16 -9.23 5.01 2.14
CA GLY A 16 -10.15 4.13 1.44
C GLY A 16 -9.90 2.68 1.85
N SER A 17 -10.95 1.99 2.28
CA SER A 17 -10.84 0.60 2.74
C SER A 17 -10.35 -0.33 1.62
N PRO A 18 -9.44 -1.26 1.92
CA PRO A 18 -9.06 -2.28 0.93
C PRO A 18 -10.21 -3.30 0.78
N LEU A 19 -10.88 -3.25 -0.37
CA LEU A 19 -12.06 -4.08 -0.63
C LEU A 19 -11.72 -5.30 -1.49
N PHE A 20 -12.13 -6.47 -1.04
CA PHE A 20 -11.95 -7.72 -1.78
C PHE A 20 -12.56 -7.62 -3.19
N ILE A 21 -11.81 -8.02 -4.20
CA ILE A 21 -12.18 -7.97 -5.63
C ILE A 21 -12.29 -6.55 -6.19
N ILE A 22 -12.96 -5.66 -5.47
CA ILE A 22 -13.30 -4.32 -5.98
C ILE A 22 -12.09 -3.40 -6.05
N SER A 23 -11.21 -3.43 -5.04
CA SER A 23 -10.05 -2.56 -5.01
C SER A 23 -9.00 -3.02 -6.02
N ASN A 24 -8.83 -2.23 -7.07
CA ASN A 24 -7.88 -2.45 -8.16
C ASN A 24 -7.04 -1.16 -8.38
N PRO A 25 -6.04 -1.18 -9.27
CA PRO A 25 -5.21 0.00 -9.49
C PRO A 25 -5.98 1.26 -9.92
N ASP A 26 -7.02 1.09 -10.73
CA ASP A 26 -7.81 2.24 -11.20
C ASP A 26 -8.54 2.91 -10.05
N LEU A 27 -9.13 2.13 -9.14
CA LEU A 27 -9.79 2.67 -7.96
C LEU A 27 -8.78 3.32 -7.01
N VAL A 28 -7.63 2.68 -6.77
CA VAL A 28 -6.58 3.23 -5.92
C VAL A 28 -6.09 4.57 -6.46
N LEU A 29 -5.83 4.65 -7.77
CA LEU A 29 -5.42 5.91 -8.40
C LEU A 29 -6.49 6.98 -8.26
N ALA A 30 -7.75 6.65 -8.53
CA ALA A 30 -8.86 7.59 -8.39
C ALA A 30 -8.95 8.17 -6.97
N GLN A 31 -8.76 7.33 -5.96
CA GLN A 31 -8.77 7.75 -4.57
C GLN A 31 -7.58 8.68 -4.27
N CYS A 32 -6.37 8.27 -4.63
CA CYS A 32 -5.16 9.05 -4.37
C CYS A 32 -5.19 10.41 -5.08
N LEU A 33 -5.64 10.45 -6.32
CA LEU A 33 -5.75 11.70 -7.09
C LEU A 33 -6.77 12.66 -6.50
N ASN A 34 -7.72 12.15 -5.71
CA ASN A 34 -8.72 12.97 -5.01
C ASN A 34 -8.37 13.24 -3.54
N GLY A 35 -7.14 12.97 -3.14
CA GLY A 35 -6.64 13.32 -1.81
C GLY A 35 -6.93 12.31 -0.70
N ILE A 36 -7.42 11.13 -1.05
CA ILE A 36 -7.74 10.04 -0.12
C ILE A 36 -6.69 8.95 -0.29
N VAL A 37 -6.22 8.37 0.82
CA VAL A 37 -5.32 7.22 0.74
C VAL A 37 -6.06 6.07 0.06
N GLY A 38 -5.65 5.70 -1.15
CA GLY A 38 -6.17 4.53 -1.85
C GLY A 38 -5.50 3.27 -1.35
N SER A 39 -6.25 2.18 -1.21
CA SER A 39 -5.69 0.91 -0.74
C SER A 39 -6.29 -0.28 -1.46
N PHE A 40 -5.53 -1.37 -1.50
CA PHE A 40 -6.00 -2.63 -2.05
C PHE A 40 -5.38 -3.79 -1.30
N PRO A 41 -6.08 -4.93 -1.19
CA PRO A 41 -5.46 -6.15 -0.68
C PRO A 41 -4.49 -6.73 -1.71
N ALA A 42 -3.28 -7.08 -1.28
CA ALA A 42 -2.30 -7.70 -2.18
C ALA A 42 -2.87 -8.94 -2.89
N LEU A 43 -3.73 -9.69 -2.21
CA LEU A 43 -4.37 -10.89 -2.78
C LEU A 43 -5.34 -10.60 -3.92
N ASN A 44 -5.80 -9.35 -4.10
CA ASN A 44 -6.61 -8.99 -5.26
C ASN A 44 -5.82 -9.06 -6.57
N ALA A 45 -4.51 -8.87 -6.50
CA ALA A 45 -3.61 -9.04 -7.64
C ALA A 45 -3.37 -10.55 -7.84
N ARG A 46 -4.34 -11.22 -8.44
CA ARG A 46 -4.32 -12.68 -8.59
C ARG A 46 -3.25 -13.10 -9.60
N GLU A 47 -2.49 -14.11 -9.21
CA GLU A 47 -1.56 -14.74 -10.11
C GLU A 47 -2.33 -15.69 -11.03
N GLU A 48 -2.22 -15.45 -12.32
CA GLU A 48 -2.82 -16.30 -13.35
C GLU A 48 -1.73 -17.05 -14.09
N GLU A 49 -2.13 -18.10 -14.78
CA GLU A 49 -1.20 -18.83 -15.65
C GLU A 49 -0.69 -17.88 -16.74
N GLY A 50 0.61 -17.63 -16.74
CA GLY A 50 1.24 -16.68 -17.63
C GLY A 50 1.48 -15.28 -17.05
N GLU A 51 0.87 -14.94 -15.91
CA GLU A 51 1.07 -13.65 -15.24
C GLU A 51 1.39 -13.83 -13.75
N PRO A 52 2.54 -14.43 -13.41
CA PRO A 52 2.88 -14.71 -12.01
C PRO A 52 3.27 -13.46 -11.19
N ASN A 53 3.40 -12.31 -11.83
CA ASN A 53 3.88 -11.08 -11.21
C ASN A 53 2.80 -9.98 -11.20
N MET A 54 1.55 -10.35 -11.06
CA MET A 54 0.44 -9.39 -11.13
C MET A 54 0.54 -8.28 -10.09
N LEU A 55 0.97 -8.58 -8.86
CA LEU A 55 1.17 -7.55 -7.84
C LEU A 55 2.20 -6.51 -8.29
N GLU A 56 3.30 -6.95 -8.88
CA GLU A 56 4.33 -6.05 -9.38
C GLU A 56 3.80 -5.17 -10.53
N ILE A 57 3.00 -5.75 -11.41
CA ILE A 57 2.33 -5.01 -12.49
C ILE A 57 1.40 -3.93 -11.92
N TRP A 58 0.63 -4.26 -10.89
CA TRP A 58 -0.26 -3.32 -10.23
C TRP A 58 0.52 -2.18 -9.56
N LEU A 59 1.58 -2.51 -8.83
CA LEU A 59 2.41 -1.50 -8.17
C LEU A 59 3.07 -0.56 -9.17
N LYS A 60 3.53 -1.10 -10.30
CA LYS A 60 4.09 -0.28 -11.37
C LYS A 60 3.05 0.69 -11.93
N LYS A 61 1.85 0.22 -12.22
CA LYS A 61 0.76 1.05 -12.73
C LYS A 61 0.40 2.18 -11.76
N ILE A 62 0.27 1.86 -10.48
CA ILE A 62 -0.06 2.83 -9.44
C ILE A 62 1.07 3.85 -9.31
N THR A 63 2.31 3.40 -9.18
CA THR A 63 3.47 4.27 -9.01
C THR A 63 3.66 5.22 -10.18
N GLU A 64 3.58 4.71 -11.40
CA GLU A 64 3.69 5.53 -12.60
C GLU A 64 2.55 6.55 -12.70
N GLY A 65 1.33 6.13 -12.38
CA GLY A 65 0.18 7.03 -12.39
C GLY A 65 0.30 8.16 -11.39
N LEU A 66 0.78 7.86 -10.18
CA LEU A 66 1.00 8.87 -9.14
C LEU A 66 2.14 9.82 -9.51
N ASP A 67 3.24 9.29 -10.02
CA ASP A 67 4.39 10.10 -10.43
C ASP A 67 4.01 11.06 -11.56
N LYS A 68 3.27 10.59 -12.55
CA LYS A 68 2.80 11.41 -13.65
C LYS A 68 1.89 12.54 -13.18
N TYR A 69 0.96 12.23 -12.26
CA TYR A 69 0.08 13.24 -11.70
C TYR A 69 0.88 14.27 -10.86
N ASN A 70 1.80 13.81 -10.03
CA ASN A 70 2.59 14.68 -9.16
C ASN A 70 3.51 15.62 -9.95
N GLN A 71 4.04 15.16 -11.08
CA GLN A 71 4.84 16.01 -11.97
C GLN A 71 4.01 17.17 -12.55
N LYS A 72 2.75 16.92 -12.83
CA LYS A 72 1.84 17.94 -13.36
C LYS A 72 1.22 18.82 -12.28
N ASN A 73 1.22 18.36 -11.03
CA ASN A 73 0.58 19.03 -9.91
C ASN A 73 1.53 19.11 -8.70
N PRO A 74 2.69 19.79 -8.84
CA PRO A 74 3.69 19.82 -7.77
C PRO A 74 3.20 20.50 -6.49
N ASP A 75 2.26 21.44 -6.60
CA ASP A 75 1.70 22.16 -5.46
C ASP A 75 0.50 21.42 -4.82
N ASN A 76 0.03 20.37 -5.47
CA ASN A 76 -1.12 19.60 -5.01
C ASN A 76 -0.91 18.11 -5.32
N PRO A 77 0.08 17.47 -4.69
CA PRO A 77 0.39 16.08 -4.99
C PRO A 77 -0.73 15.14 -4.58
N ALA A 78 -0.78 13.98 -5.21
CA ALA A 78 -1.71 12.91 -4.86
C ALA A 78 -1.44 12.40 -3.45
N ALA A 79 -2.48 11.84 -2.80
CA ALA A 79 -2.29 11.12 -1.56
C ALA A 79 -1.49 9.82 -1.80
N PRO A 80 -0.76 9.34 -0.80
CA PRO A 80 -0.06 8.05 -0.91
C PRO A 80 -1.05 6.89 -0.95
N PHE A 81 -0.59 5.73 -1.40
CA PHE A 81 -1.40 4.52 -1.41
C PHE A 81 -0.96 3.54 -0.34
N ALA A 82 -1.81 2.56 -0.05
CA ALA A 82 -1.54 1.51 0.91
C ALA A 82 -1.81 0.14 0.31
N VAL A 83 -1.10 -0.86 0.80
CA VAL A 83 -1.34 -2.26 0.45
C VAL A 83 -1.69 -3.02 1.72
N ASN A 84 -2.77 -3.78 1.66
CA ASN A 84 -3.21 -4.63 2.76
C ASN A 84 -2.64 -6.04 2.60
N HIS A 85 -2.02 -6.53 3.68
CA HIS A 85 -1.51 -7.89 3.77
C HIS A 85 -2.30 -8.66 4.81
N ILE A 86 -2.86 -9.80 4.39
CA ILE A 86 -3.55 -10.71 5.30
C ILE A 86 -2.50 -11.57 5.99
N VAL A 87 -2.29 -11.30 7.28
CA VAL A 87 -1.28 -11.98 8.09
C VAL A 87 -1.91 -13.22 8.72
N HIS A 88 -2.08 -14.25 7.90
CA HIS A 88 -2.63 -15.52 8.34
C HIS A 88 -1.88 -16.67 7.64
N ARG A 89 -1.72 -17.78 8.35
CA ARG A 89 -0.98 -18.94 7.83
C ARG A 89 -1.57 -19.53 6.54
N SER A 90 -2.85 -19.29 6.26
CA SER A 90 -3.47 -19.70 5.00
C SER A 90 -3.03 -18.86 3.80
N ASN A 91 -2.43 -17.69 4.05
CA ASN A 91 -1.92 -16.84 2.98
C ASN A 91 -0.50 -17.28 2.59
N VAL A 92 -0.44 -18.18 1.62
CA VAL A 92 0.85 -18.74 1.14
C VAL A 92 1.69 -17.71 0.37
N ARG A 93 1.09 -16.61 -0.06
CA ARG A 93 1.77 -15.54 -0.80
C ARG A 93 2.37 -14.48 0.09
N LEU A 94 2.11 -14.52 1.40
CA LEU A 94 2.42 -13.40 2.30
C LEU A 94 3.89 -12.93 2.19
N GLU A 95 4.84 -13.84 2.28
CA GLU A 95 6.27 -13.49 2.24
C GLU A 95 6.68 -12.90 0.90
N LYS A 96 6.22 -13.50 -0.19
CA LYS A 96 6.47 -12.99 -1.54
C LYS A 96 5.89 -11.59 -1.73
N ASP A 97 4.66 -11.39 -1.30
CA ASP A 97 3.98 -10.10 -1.43
C ASP A 97 4.65 -9.02 -0.59
N ILE A 98 5.11 -9.37 0.63
CA ILE A 98 5.88 -8.46 1.48
C ILE A 98 7.18 -8.03 0.78
N ASP A 99 7.93 -8.97 0.22
CA ASP A 99 9.18 -8.69 -0.47
C ASP A 99 8.96 -7.76 -1.67
N ILE A 100 7.93 -8.01 -2.45
CA ILE A 100 7.57 -7.16 -3.60
C ILE A 100 7.22 -5.75 -3.15
N CYS A 101 6.40 -5.62 -2.11
CA CYS A 101 6.00 -4.31 -1.59
C CYS A 101 7.19 -3.55 -0.99
N ALA A 102 8.11 -4.24 -0.35
CA ALA A 102 9.35 -3.64 0.16
C ALA A 102 10.23 -3.13 -0.99
N LYS A 103 10.37 -3.92 -2.04
CA LYS A 103 11.13 -3.55 -3.25
C LYS A 103 10.58 -2.28 -3.90
N TRP A 104 9.26 -2.14 -3.93
CA TRP A 104 8.58 -0.99 -4.55
C TRP A 104 8.38 0.19 -3.60
N ASN A 105 8.90 0.11 -2.38
CA ASN A 105 8.78 1.17 -1.37
C ASN A 105 7.33 1.61 -1.14
N VAL A 106 6.44 0.65 -0.98
CA VAL A 106 5.03 0.93 -0.69
C VAL A 106 4.94 1.79 0.57
N PRO A 107 4.34 2.99 0.52
CA PRO A 107 4.43 3.95 1.61
C PRO A 107 3.64 3.59 2.85
N ILE A 108 2.51 2.90 2.71
CA ILE A 108 1.65 2.53 3.83
C ILE A 108 1.30 1.05 3.72
N TRP A 109 1.47 0.35 4.82
CA TRP A 109 1.15 -1.07 4.92
C TRP A 109 0.02 -1.26 5.92
N ILE A 110 -1.02 -1.99 5.52
CA ILE A 110 -2.13 -2.37 6.39
C ILE A 110 -2.05 -3.86 6.61
N THR A 111 -1.94 -4.28 7.86
CA THR A 111 -1.95 -5.70 8.20
C THR A 111 -3.27 -6.09 8.84
N SER A 112 -3.78 -7.24 8.52
CA SER A 112 -5.06 -7.73 9.05
C SER A 112 -4.97 -9.22 9.41
N LEU A 113 -5.85 -9.68 10.29
CA LEU A 113 -5.96 -11.04 10.80
C LEU A 113 -4.76 -11.50 11.63
N GLY A 114 -3.90 -10.60 12.06
CA GLY A 114 -2.75 -10.92 12.91
C GLY A 114 -1.62 -9.93 12.73
N ALA A 115 -0.52 -10.19 13.42
CA ALA A 115 0.71 -9.43 13.33
C ALA A 115 1.89 -10.40 13.36
N ARG A 116 2.92 -10.12 12.58
CA ARG A 116 4.16 -10.91 12.57
C ARG A 116 5.34 -9.96 12.71
N PRO A 117 6.32 -10.29 13.58
CA PRO A 117 7.50 -9.45 13.77
C PRO A 117 8.25 -9.17 12.46
N GLU A 118 8.31 -10.13 11.55
CA GLU A 118 9.01 -9.98 10.27
C GLU A 118 8.41 -8.87 9.41
N VAL A 119 7.08 -8.70 9.47
CA VAL A 119 6.39 -7.62 8.75
C VAL A 119 6.74 -6.28 9.39
N ASN A 120 6.76 -6.22 10.72
CA ASN A 120 7.15 -5.01 11.45
C ASN A 120 8.59 -4.60 11.15
N ASP A 121 9.50 -5.55 11.03
CA ASP A 121 10.89 -5.28 10.68
C ASP A 121 10.99 -4.59 9.32
N CYS A 122 10.24 -5.06 8.32
CA CYS A 122 10.18 -4.41 7.01
C CYS A 122 9.63 -2.98 7.11
N LEU A 123 8.59 -2.77 7.94
CA LEU A 123 8.02 -1.45 8.15
C LEU A 123 9.00 -0.48 8.83
N LEU A 124 9.82 -0.96 9.75
CA LEU A 124 10.82 -0.13 10.43
C LEU A 124 11.86 0.42 9.46
N TYR A 125 12.20 -0.33 8.41
CA TYR A 125 13.12 0.13 7.38
C TYR A 125 12.52 1.18 6.46
N THR A 126 11.23 1.09 6.19
CA THR A 126 10.57 1.96 5.20
C THR A 126 9.83 3.12 5.84
N SER A 127 9.17 2.89 6.99
CA SER A 127 8.37 3.90 7.67
C SER A 127 8.10 3.47 9.12
N PRO A 128 8.90 3.91 10.09
CA PRO A 128 8.72 3.49 11.48
C PRO A 128 7.33 3.89 12.00
N SER A 129 6.58 2.90 12.47
CA SER A 129 5.26 3.09 13.04
C SER A 129 5.36 3.46 14.53
N PRO A 130 4.53 4.40 15.03
CA PRO A 130 4.45 4.64 16.46
C PRO A 130 4.11 3.39 17.29
N ARG A 131 3.36 2.47 16.70
CA ARG A 131 3.03 1.20 17.35
C ARG A 131 4.27 0.35 17.59
N ASP A 132 5.22 0.35 16.67
CA ASP A 132 6.44 -0.43 16.78
C ASP A 132 7.38 0.13 17.86
N ARG A 133 7.24 1.41 18.19
CA ARG A 133 8.02 2.06 19.23
C ARG A 133 7.48 1.79 20.65
N ILE A 134 6.24 1.39 20.74
CA ILE A 134 5.55 1.15 22.02
C ILE A 134 5.59 -0.34 22.39
N ALA A 135 5.64 -1.20 21.40
CA ALA A 135 5.78 -2.64 21.60
C ALA A 135 7.26 -3.06 21.86
#